data_c226b3e8568a69fc2f8b4eba44355130
#
_entry.id   c226b3e8568a69fc2f8b4eba44355130
#
_cell.length_a   1.000
_cell.length_b   1.000
_cell.length_c   1.000
_cell.angle_alpha   90.00
_cell.angle_beta   90.00
_cell.angle_gamma   90.00
#
_symmetry.space_group_name_H-M   'P 1'
#
loop_
_entity.id
_entity.type
_entity.pdbx_description
1 polymer ?
#
loop_
_entity_poly.entity_id
_entity_poly.type
_entity_poly.pdbx_seq_one_letter_code
_entity_poly.pdbx_strand_id
1 'polypeptide(L)'
;MNVNGSILTDIKKLLGLVAEDTSFDTDVIIHINDCFERLHDLGVGPKSIFMITGPKETWQEFFGTTEVRPRVISYMYKYVKRAFDAPTGGLLDSLDRQIKEAEWLLNVAVDPTDEEKEVMDLKPLWGGGEQ
;
A
#
# COMPACT_ATOMS: atom_id res chain seq x y z
N MET A 1 -15.72 3.03 1.51
CA MET A 1 -15.13 3.82 0.44
C MET A 1 -15.57 3.28 -0.90
N ASN A 2 -15.93 4.14 -1.80
CA ASN A 2 -16.40 3.73 -3.09
C ASN A 2 -15.23 3.72 -4.06
N VAL A 3 -14.69 2.53 -4.30
CA VAL A 3 -13.52 2.38 -5.14
C VAL A 3 -13.92 2.53 -6.60
N ASN A 4 -13.29 3.50 -7.25
CA ASN A 4 -13.62 3.85 -8.61
C ASN A 4 -12.91 2.98 -9.63
N GLY A 5 -11.90 2.25 -9.23
CA GLY A 5 -11.07 1.48 -10.12
C GLY A 5 -9.77 2.16 -10.46
N SER A 6 -9.78 3.46 -10.69
CA SER A 6 -8.55 4.20 -11.02
C SER A 6 -7.70 4.42 -9.78
N ILE A 7 -6.47 3.94 -9.84
CA ILE A 7 -5.55 4.07 -8.71
C ILE A 7 -5.29 5.54 -8.41
N LEU A 8 -4.96 6.32 -9.43
CA LEU A 8 -4.66 7.73 -9.23
C LEU A 8 -5.87 8.48 -8.68
N THR A 9 -7.05 8.26 -9.27
CA THR A 9 -8.26 8.96 -8.85
C THR A 9 -8.61 8.64 -7.41
N ASP A 10 -8.51 7.37 -7.02
CA ASP A 10 -8.87 6.97 -5.66
C ASP A 10 -7.89 7.56 -4.64
N ILE A 11 -6.59 7.53 -4.93
CA ILE A 11 -5.62 8.10 -4.01
C ILE A 11 -5.79 9.60 -3.90
N LYS A 12 -6.02 10.29 -5.01
CA LYS A 12 -6.30 11.74 -4.97
C LYS A 12 -7.49 12.03 -4.08
N LYS A 13 -8.54 11.23 -4.21
CA LYS A 13 -9.75 11.43 -3.42
C LYS A 13 -9.44 11.27 -1.93
N LEU A 14 -8.66 10.26 -1.57
CA LEU A 14 -8.31 10.04 -0.17
C LEU A 14 -7.43 11.15 0.38
N LEU A 15 -6.62 11.77 -0.49
CA LEU A 15 -5.80 12.92 -0.09
C LEU A 15 -6.59 14.21 0.01
N GLY A 16 -7.86 14.20 -0.41
CA GLY A 16 -8.68 15.40 -0.40
C GLY A 16 -8.52 16.26 -1.64
N LEU A 17 -7.93 15.70 -2.69
CA LEU A 17 -7.76 16.44 -3.94
C LEU A 17 -8.96 16.22 -4.86
N VAL A 18 -9.29 17.24 -5.63
CA VAL A 18 -10.37 17.16 -6.60
C VAL A 18 -9.87 16.39 -7.82
N ALA A 19 -10.67 15.43 -8.30
CA ALA A 19 -10.25 14.58 -9.40
C ALA A 19 -9.89 15.38 -10.65
N GLU A 20 -10.63 16.46 -10.91
CA GLU A 20 -10.43 17.28 -12.09
C GLU A 20 -9.21 18.19 -12.01
N ASP A 21 -8.69 18.39 -10.80
CA ASP A 21 -7.50 19.22 -10.61
C ASP A 21 -6.28 18.36 -10.88
N THR A 22 -5.58 18.64 -11.96
CA THR A 22 -4.40 17.85 -12.35
C THR A 22 -3.10 18.50 -11.92
N SER A 23 -3.16 19.58 -11.14
CA SER A 23 -1.97 20.33 -10.74
C SER A 23 -0.95 19.48 -10.00
N PHE A 24 -1.41 18.51 -9.22
CA PHE A 24 -0.54 17.70 -8.39
C PHE A 24 -0.35 16.29 -8.92
N ASP A 25 -0.86 16.00 -10.12
CA ASP A 25 -0.87 14.62 -10.61
C ASP A 25 0.54 14.05 -10.73
N THR A 26 1.49 14.83 -11.25
CA THR A 26 2.85 14.34 -11.41
C THR A 26 3.45 13.94 -10.07
N ASP A 27 3.29 14.80 -9.06
CA ASP A 27 3.82 14.51 -7.74
C ASP A 27 3.17 13.28 -7.12
N VAL A 28 1.83 13.20 -7.24
CA VAL A 28 1.10 12.06 -6.67
C VAL A 28 1.50 10.77 -7.38
N ILE A 29 1.65 10.80 -8.70
CA ILE A 29 2.05 9.63 -9.47
C ILE A 29 3.44 9.14 -9.03
N ILE A 30 4.37 10.05 -8.82
CA ILE A 30 5.71 9.68 -8.38
C ILE A 30 5.65 8.95 -7.04
N HIS A 31 4.87 9.47 -6.11
CA HIS A 31 4.74 8.84 -4.78
C HIS A 31 4.01 7.52 -4.85
N ILE A 32 3.00 7.41 -5.71
CA ILE A 32 2.29 6.15 -5.90
C ILE A 32 3.24 5.08 -6.45
N ASN A 33 4.03 5.44 -7.45
CA ASN A 33 4.96 4.49 -8.06
C ASN A 33 6.06 4.09 -7.08
N ASP A 34 6.50 5.02 -6.25
CA ASP A 34 7.45 4.69 -5.19
C ASP A 34 6.86 3.68 -4.22
N CYS A 35 5.58 3.86 -3.90
CA CYS A 35 4.88 2.90 -3.05
C CYS A 35 4.76 1.53 -3.71
N PHE A 36 4.51 1.50 -5.01
CA PHE A 36 4.46 0.22 -5.73
C PHE A 36 5.80 -0.50 -5.68
N GLU A 37 6.89 0.25 -5.75
CA GLU A 37 8.20 -0.37 -5.61
C GLU A 37 8.36 -0.96 -4.21
N ARG A 38 7.91 -0.23 -3.20
CA ARG A 38 7.96 -0.73 -1.82
C ARG A 38 7.08 -1.97 -1.66
N LEU A 39 5.88 -1.97 -2.26
CA LEU A 39 5.00 -3.14 -2.21
C LEU A 39 5.67 -4.34 -2.87
N HIS A 40 6.37 -4.11 -3.97
CA HIS A 40 7.10 -5.19 -4.62
C HIS A 40 8.16 -5.76 -3.68
N ASP A 41 8.87 -4.90 -2.96
CA ASP A 41 9.87 -5.35 -1.97
C ASP A 41 9.24 -6.18 -0.88
N LEU A 42 7.99 -5.86 -0.51
CA LEU A 42 7.27 -6.59 0.52
C LEU A 42 6.65 -7.89 0.00
N GLY A 43 6.79 -8.17 -1.28
CA GLY A 43 6.23 -9.36 -1.88
C GLY A 43 4.78 -9.25 -2.27
N VAL A 44 4.27 -8.03 -2.40
CA VAL A 44 2.85 -7.79 -2.68
C VAL A 44 2.70 -7.34 -4.13
N GLY A 45 1.84 -8.03 -4.89
CA GLY A 45 1.53 -7.65 -6.26
C GLY A 45 2.22 -8.52 -7.29
N PRO A 46 2.24 -8.08 -8.55
CA PRO A 46 2.80 -8.90 -9.62
C PRO A 46 4.33 -9.03 -9.51
N LYS A 47 4.88 -9.95 -10.27
CA LYS A 47 6.31 -10.22 -10.23
C LYS A 47 7.13 -9.02 -10.68
N SER A 48 6.63 -8.30 -11.68
CA SER A 48 7.27 -7.07 -12.12
C SER A 48 6.73 -5.90 -11.30
N ILE A 49 7.55 -4.87 -11.13
CA ILE A 49 7.07 -3.68 -10.41
C ILE A 49 5.97 -3.03 -11.22
N PHE A 50 4.81 -2.87 -10.59
CA PHE A 50 3.67 -2.21 -11.22
C PHE A 50 3.86 -0.70 -11.12
N MET A 51 3.47 0.02 -12.16
CA MET A 51 3.56 1.48 -12.16
C MET A 51 2.36 2.06 -12.89
N ILE A 52 2.01 3.29 -12.52
CA ILE A 52 0.96 4.03 -13.23
C ILE A 52 1.57 5.22 -13.96
N THR A 53 0.90 5.66 -15.01
CA THR A 53 1.31 6.84 -15.76
C THR A 53 0.24 7.92 -15.77
N GLY A 54 -0.95 7.61 -15.28
CA GLY A 54 -2.07 8.55 -15.26
C GLY A 54 -3.26 7.87 -14.61
N PRO A 55 -4.47 8.30 -14.95
CA PRO A 55 -5.67 7.76 -14.31
C PRO A 55 -6.20 6.46 -14.91
N LYS A 56 -5.54 5.91 -15.92
CA LYS A 56 -6.08 4.74 -16.62
C LYS A 56 -5.84 3.43 -15.89
N GLU A 57 -4.73 3.32 -15.19
CA GLU A 57 -4.39 2.06 -14.51
C GLU A 57 -5.33 1.82 -13.34
N THR A 58 -5.71 0.55 -13.15
CA THR A 58 -6.72 0.20 -12.17
C THR A 58 -6.16 -0.71 -11.09
N TRP A 59 -6.88 -0.74 -9.95
CA TRP A 59 -6.53 -1.68 -8.88
C TRP A 59 -6.63 -3.12 -9.35
N GLN A 60 -7.62 -3.42 -10.22
CA GLN A 60 -7.80 -4.77 -10.72
C GLN A 60 -6.60 -5.22 -11.54
N GLU A 61 -6.00 -4.29 -12.30
CA GLU A 61 -4.79 -4.63 -13.03
C GLU A 61 -3.63 -4.95 -12.09
N PHE A 62 -3.52 -4.19 -11.00
CA PHE A 62 -2.47 -4.46 -10.02
C PHE A 62 -2.69 -5.79 -9.31
N PHE A 63 -3.90 -6.04 -8.84
CA PHE A 63 -4.19 -7.27 -8.10
C PHE A 63 -4.31 -8.49 -9.00
N GLY A 64 -4.58 -8.31 -10.28
CA GLY A 64 -4.77 -9.41 -11.22
C GLY A 64 -6.10 -10.13 -11.04
N THR A 65 -7.04 -9.50 -10.34
CA THR A 65 -8.34 -10.08 -10.06
C THR A 65 -9.31 -8.92 -9.83
N THR A 66 -10.60 -9.23 -9.80
CA THR A 66 -11.61 -8.22 -9.51
C THR A 66 -11.67 -7.89 -8.02
N GLU A 67 -11.07 -8.72 -7.19
CA GLU A 67 -11.05 -8.45 -5.76
C GLU A 67 -9.98 -7.43 -5.43
N VAL A 68 -10.34 -6.49 -4.58
CA VAL A 68 -9.46 -5.41 -4.17
C VAL A 68 -9.17 -5.57 -2.69
N ARG A 69 -7.90 -5.47 -2.31
CA ARG A 69 -7.50 -5.61 -0.91
C ARG A 69 -7.46 -4.23 -0.26
N PRO A 70 -8.42 -3.94 0.63
CA PRO A 70 -8.47 -2.61 1.26
C PRO A 70 -7.20 -2.24 2.01
N ARG A 71 -6.50 -3.22 2.57
CA ARG A 71 -5.27 -2.93 3.31
C ARG A 71 -4.20 -2.32 2.40
N VAL A 72 -4.13 -2.78 1.15
CA VAL A 72 -3.15 -2.22 0.21
C VAL A 72 -3.50 -0.79 -0.12
N ILE A 73 -4.79 -0.51 -0.36
CA ILE A 73 -5.21 0.86 -0.67
C ILE A 73 -4.94 1.78 0.52
N SER A 74 -5.27 1.31 1.72
CA SER A 74 -5.04 2.09 2.93
C SER A 74 -3.54 2.35 3.14
N TYR A 75 -2.72 1.34 2.92
CA TYR A 75 -1.28 1.50 3.03
C TYR A 75 -0.76 2.54 2.04
N MET A 76 -1.18 2.42 0.78
CA MET A 76 -0.73 3.35 -0.24
C MET A 76 -1.16 4.78 0.08
N TYR A 77 -2.39 4.96 0.55
CA TYR A 77 -2.84 6.29 0.96
C TYR A 77 -1.92 6.86 2.03
N LYS A 78 -1.62 6.07 3.06
CA LYS A 78 -0.78 6.55 4.15
C LYS A 78 0.64 6.84 3.67
N TYR A 79 1.18 5.99 2.82
CA TYR A 79 2.51 6.18 2.25
C TYR A 79 2.57 7.48 1.45
N VAL A 80 1.60 7.70 0.58
CA VAL A 80 1.57 8.90 -0.26
C VAL A 80 1.31 10.13 0.58
N LYS A 81 0.41 10.04 1.55
CA LYS A 81 0.13 11.14 2.47
C LYS A 81 1.39 11.58 3.19
N ARG A 82 2.16 10.61 3.68
CA ARG A 82 3.42 10.88 4.38
C ARG A 82 4.40 11.65 3.49
N ALA A 83 4.46 11.29 2.21
CA ALA A 83 5.40 11.90 1.28
C ALA A 83 4.90 13.23 0.72
N PHE A 84 3.59 13.33 0.45
CA PHE A 84 3.03 14.45 -0.26
C PHE A 84 2.56 15.57 0.67
N ASP A 85 1.99 15.21 1.81
CA ASP A 85 1.35 16.19 2.70
C ASP A 85 1.41 15.66 4.12
N ALA A 86 2.63 15.54 4.67
CA ALA A 86 2.82 14.95 5.97
C ALA A 86 2.21 15.81 7.06
N PRO A 87 1.51 15.20 8.03
CA PRO A 87 1.09 15.94 9.21
C PRO A 87 2.30 16.23 10.10
N THR A 88 2.08 16.92 11.19
CA THR A 88 3.17 17.27 12.09
C THR A 88 2.91 16.68 13.49
N GLY A 89 3.98 16.66 14.29
CA GLY A 89 3.89 16.29 15.70
C GLY A 89 3.42 14.87 15.91
N GLY A 90 2.51 14.71 16.86
CA GLY A 90 2.02 13.39 17.23
C GLY A 90 1.28 12.69 16.11
N LEU A 91 0.64 13.45 15.23
CA LEU A 91 -0.04 12.85 14.09
C LEU A 91 0.96 12.21 13.12
N LEU A 92 2.12 12.83 12.94
CA LEU A 92 3.16 12.26 12.12
C LEU A 92 3.69 10.96 12.73
N ASP A 93 3.94 10.98 14.03
CA ASP A 93 4.41 9.76 14.71
C ASP A 93 3.41 8.64 14.60
N SER A 94 2.13 8.96 14.72
CA SER A 94 1.07 7.97 14.60
C SER A 94 1.03 7.41 13.18
N LEU A 95 1.16 8.28 12.18
CA LEU A 95 1.15 7.86 10.78
C LEU A 95 2.33 6.94 10.50
N ASP A 96 3.52 7.29 10.98
CA ASP A 96 4.70 6.46 10.78
C ASP A 96 4.54 5.08 11.40
N ARG A 97 3.94 5.00 12.59
CA ARG A 97 3.67 3.71 13.21
C ARG A 97 2.69 2.89 12.39
N GLN A 98 1.64 3.53 11.88
CA GLN A 98 0.65 2.84 11.07
C GLN A 98 1.24 2.31 9.77
N ILE A 99 2.15 3.08 9.16
CA ILE A 99 2.82 2.64 7.94
C ILE A 99 3.67 1.40 8.23
N LYS A 100 4.44 1.43 9.29
CA LYS A 100 5.29 0.28 9.64
C LYS A 100 4.47 -0.95 9.98
N GLU A 101 3.38 -0.77 10.71
CA GLU A 101 2.51 -1.89 11.06
C GLU A 101 1.88 -2.48 9.80
N ALA A 102 1.44 -1.62 8.87
CA ALA A 102 0.85 -2.08 7.63
C ALA A 102 1.88 -2.87 6.80
N GLU A 103 3.12 -2.40 6.77
CA GLU A 103 4.17 -3.11 6.06
C GLU A 103 4.38 -4.50 6.63
N TRP A 104 4.43 -4.60 7.96
CA TRP A 104 4.59 -5.90 8.59
C TRP A 104 3.43 -6.83 8.26
N LEU A 105 2.19 -6.31 8.36
CA LEU A 105 1.02 -7.12 8.08
C LEU A 105 0.96 -7.57 6.62
N LEU A 106 1.32 -6.68 5.70
CA LEU A 106 1.32 -7.03 4.29
C LEU A 106 2.38 -8.08 3.99
N ASN A 107 3.53 -7.95 4.61
CA ASN A 107 4.61 -8.90 4.37
C ASN A 107 4.29 -10.29 4.89
N VAL A 108 3.71 -10.40 6.09
CA VAL A 108 3.38 -11.72 6.63
C VAL A 108 2.21 -12.37 5.92
N ALA A 109 1.42 -11.60 5.18
CA ALA A 109 0.30 -12.15 4.43
C ALA A 109 0.71 -12.69 3.07
N VAL A 110 1.96 -12.45 2.65
CA VAL A 110 2.46 -13.02 1.41
C VAL A 110 2.49 -14.53 1.56
N ASP A 111 2.20 -15.25 0.47
CA ASP A 111 2.16 -16.70 0.47
C ASP A 111 3.56 -17.25 0.70
N PRO A 112 3.88 -17.74 1.90
CA PRO A 112 5.25 -18.17 2.20
C PRO A 112 5.55 -19.55 1.62
N THR A 113 6.83 -19.88 1.59
CA THR A 113 7.24 -21.23 1.24
C THR A 113 6.74 -22.20 2.32
N ASP A 114 6.75 -23.49 2.00
CA ASP A 114 6.32 -24.51 2.96
C ASP A 114 7.11 -24.39 4.26
N GLU A 115 8.39 -24.13 4.14
CA GLU A 115 9.24 -23.99 5.31
C GLU A 115 8.83 -22.79 6.14
N GLU A 116 8.52 -21.69 5.48
CA GLU A 116 8.08 -20.48 6.18
C GLU A 116 6.72 -20.68 6.83
N LYS A 117 5.83 -21.42 6.17
CA LYS A 117 4.53 -21.74 6.76
C LYS A 117 4.70 -22.55 8.02
N GLU A 118 5.59 -23.49 7.98
CA GLU A 118 5.85 -24.34 9.13
C GLU A 118 6.33 -23.51 10.31
N VAL A 119 7.25 -22.60 10.05
CA VAL A 119 7.76 -21.74 11.10
C VAL A 119 6.67 -20.85 11.66
N MET A 120 5.83 -20.31 10.80
CA MET A 120 4.75 -19.44 11.24
C MET A 120 3.73 -20.21 12.10
N ASP A 121 3.46 -21.43 11.73
CA ASP A 121 2.51 -22.24 12.51
C ASP A 121 3.04 -22.57 13.88
N LEU A 122 4.35 -22.80 13.98
CA LEU A 122 4.96 -23.17 15.24
C LEU A 122 5.16 -21.99 16.18
N LYS A 123 5.32 -20.79 15.65
CA LYS A 123 5.55 -19.63 16.47
C LYS A 123 4.29 -19.00 16.86
N PRO A 124 4.01 -18.96 18.03
CA PRO A 124 2.83 -18.29 18.49
C PRO A 124 3.09 -16.91 18.30
N LEU A 125 3.18 -16.42 17.73
CA LEU A 125 3.27 -15.21 17.53
C LEU A 125 4.05 -14.56 18.07
N TRP A 126 4.39 -14.11 18.39
CA TRP A 126 5.17 -13.38 18.80
C TRP A 126 5.32 -13.49 19.85
N GLY A 127 5.20 -13.57 20.05
CA GLY A 127 5.37 -13.77 20.98
C GLY A 127 6.06 -14.56 21.26
N GLY A 128 6.20 -14.84 21.31
CA GLY A 128 6.78 -15.61 21.61
C GLY A 128 7.48 -16.30 21.28
N GLY A 129 7.69 -16.52 21.24
CA GLY A 129 8.37 -17.09 20.95
C GLY A 129 8.57 -18.20 20.96
N GLU A 130 8.62 -18.56 20.91
CA GLU A 130 8.90 -19.31 20.92
C GLU A 130 9.22 -20.07 21.08
N GLN A 131 9.27 -20.37 21.14
CA GLN A 131 9.67 -20.98 21.47
C GLN A 131 10.12 -21.50 21.32
#